data_799f13580376aa93b812c1591e4369ab
#
_entry.id   799f13580376aa93b812c1591e4369ab
#
_cell.length_a   1.000
_cell.length_b   1.000
_cell.length_c   1.000
_cell.angle_alpha   90.00
_cell.angle_beta   90.00
_cell.angle_gamma   90.00
#
_symmetry.space_group_name_H-M   'P 1'
#
loop_
_entity.id
_entity.type
_entity.pdbx_description
1 polymer ?
#
loop_
_entity_poly.entity_id
_entity_poly.type
_entity_poly.pdbx_seq_one_letter_code
_entity_poly.pdbx_strand_id
1 'polypeptide(L)'
;QITDKTAEALQKLVEGIEDLANESKKAMEESHAQADAMAQIEQGIEQISTVVQNNSATAEETSATSEELSAQATNMNELTDAFRLRSEK
;
A
#
# COMPACT_ATOMS: atom_id res chain seq x y z
N GLN A 1 -3.08 -58.51 26.13
CA GLN A 1 -4.29 -57.89 26.60
C GLN A 1 -4.01 -56.50 27.12
N ILE A 2 -3.66 -56.31 28.40
CA ILE A 2 -3.26 -55.00 28.88
C ILE A 2 -1.99 -54.52 28.16
N THR A 3 -1.06 -55.45 27.91
CA THR A 3 0.18 -55.16 27.18
C THR A 3 -0.11 -54.80 25.72
N ASP A 4 -1.05 -55.47 25.10
CA ASP A 4 -1.47 -55.21 23.71
C ASP A 4 -2.13 -53.84 23.60
N LYS A 5 -3.00 -53.50 24.56
CA LYS A 5 -3.67 -52.21 24.62
C LYS A 5 -2.67 -51.09 24.85
N THR A 6 -1.67 -51.33 25.71
CA THR A 6 -0.62 -50.34 25.97
C THR A 6 0.24 -50.14 24.73
N ALA A 7 0.57 -51.23 24.02
CA ALA A 7 1.34 -51.13 22.77
C ALA A 7 0.58 -50.36 21.70
N GLU A 8 -0.73 -50.60 21.58
CA GLU A 8 -1.59 -49.87 20.65
C GLU A 8 -1.63 -48.36 21.00
N ALA A 9 -1.79 -48.04 22.30
CA ALA A 9 -1.81 -46.67 22.77
C ALA A 9 -0.52 -45.95 22.47
N LEU A 10 0.61 -46.65 22.70
CA LEU A 10 1.94 -46.08 22.40
C LEU A 10 2.13 -45.86 20.91
N GLN A 11 1.63 -46.77 20.09
CA GLN A 11 1.72 -46.65 18.64
C GLN A 11 0.93 -45.46 18.14
N LYS A 12 -0.28 -45.27 18.67
CA LYS A 12 -1.12 -44.10 18.35
C LYS A 12 -0.46 -42.79 18.80
N LEU A 13 0.20 -42.85 19.97
CA LEU A 13 0.92 -41.68 20.48
C LEU A 13 2.07 -41.30 19.55
N VAL A 14 2.84 -42.27 19.08
CA VAL A 14 3.95 -42.05 18.15
C VAL A 14 3.43 -41.47 16.85
N GLU A 15 2.34 -42.00 16.32
CA GLU A 15 1.71 -41.47 15.10
C GLU A 15 1.25 -40.03 15.29
N GLY A 16 0.65 -39.74 16.46
CA GLY A 16 0.21 -38.39 16.80
C GLY A 16 1.38 -37.43 16.89
N ILE A 17 2.50 -37.86 17.45
CA ILE A 17 3.72 -37.04 17.55
C ILE A 17 4.27 -36.75 16.16
N GLU A 18 4.29 -37.74 15.27
CA GLU A 18 4.74 -37.55 13.89
C GLU A 18 3.85 -36.52 13.14
N ASP A 19 2.54 -36.70 13.30
CA ASP A 19 1.57 -35.75 12.70
C ASP A 19 1.79 -34.33 13.22
N LEU A 20 1.99 -34.22 14.52
CA LEU A 20 2.25 -32.92 15.15
C LEU A 20 3.54 -32.29 14.63
N ALA A 21 4.60 -33.09 14.49
CA ALA A 21 5.87 -32.62 13.95
C ALA A 21 5.71 -32.14 12.52
N ASN A 22 4.95 -32.86 11.70
CA ASN A 22 4.68 -32.46 10.31
C ASN A 22 3.87 -31.18 10.24
N GLU A 23 2.86 -31.06 11.08
CA GLU A 23 2.05 -29.83 11.15
C GLU A 23 2.86 -28.63 11.63
N SER A 24 3.74 -28.82 12.60
CA SER A 24 4.64 -27.78 13.09
C SER A 24 5.58 -27.30 11.99
N LYS A 25 6.12 -28.22 11.22
CA LYS A 25 6.98 -27.88 10.09
C LYS A 25 6.24 -27.05 9.05
N LYS A 26 5.00 -27.46 8.76
CA LYS A 26 4.12 -26.77 7.82
C LYS A 26 3.82 -25.35 8.30
N ALA A 27 3.52 -25.22 9.60
CA ALA A 27 3.25 -23.92 10.21
C ALA A 27 4.46 -23.00 10.13
N MET A 28 5.66 -23.55 10.33
CA MET A 28 6.90 -22.78 10.18
C MET A 28 7.09 -22.28 8.74
N GLU A 29 6.85 -23.13 7.77
CA GLU A 29 6.94 -22.78 6.36
C GLU A 29 5.95 -21.68 5.99
N GLU A 30 4.72 -21.80 6.49
CA GLU A 30 3.68 -20.80 6.27
C GLU A 30 4.04 -19.47 6.94
N SER A 31 4.63 -19.53 8.15
CA SER A 31 5.08 -18.33 8.87
C SER A 31 6.19 -17.61 8.10
N HIS A 32 7.12 -18.36 7.53
CA HIS A 32 8.19 -17.78 6.70
C HIS A 32 7.61 -17.10 5.45
N ALA A 33 6.68 -17.76 4.78
CA ALA A 33 6.00 -17.21 3.61
C ALA A 33 5.24 -15.93 3.97
N GLN A 34 4.60 -15.94 5.14
CA GLN A 34 3.88 -14.78 5.66
C GLN A 34 4.81 -13.61 5.94
N ALA A 35 5.97 -13.89 6.54
CA ALA A 35 6.97 -12.86 6.82
C ALA A 35 7.49 -12.25 5.52
N ASP A 36 7.73 -13.07 4.50
CA ASP A 36 8.15 -12.58 3.18
C ASP A 36 7.07 -11.69 2.56
N ALA A 37 5.81 -12.12 2.66
CA ALA A 37 4.68 -11.34 2.14
C ALA A 37 4.56 -10.00 2.87
N MET A 38 4.77 -9.97 4.18
CA MET A 38 4.74 -8.75 4.97
C MET A 38 5.86 -7.79 4.56
N ALA A 39 7.04 -8.32 4.27
CA ALA A 39 8.16 -7.51 3.78
C ALA A 39 7.81 -6.86 2.44
N GLN A 40 7.16 -7.60 1.56
CA GLN A 40 6.68 -7.07 0.27
C GLN A 40 5.63 -5.98 0.47
N ILE A 41 4.73 -6.18 1.43
CA ILE A 41 3.71 -5.19 1.78
C ILE A 41 4.36 -3.91 2.30
N GLU A 42 5.39 -4.03 3.14
CA GLU A 42 6.13 -2.86 3.64
C GLU A 42 6.74 -2.07 2.50
N GLN A 43 7.35 -2.76 1.52
CA GLN A 43 7.90 -2.10 0.34
C GLN A 43 6.80 -1.39 -0.46
N GLY A 44 5.64 -2.03 -0.59
CA GLY A 44 4.49 -1.45 -1.26
C GLY A 44 4.01 -0.18 -0.56
N ILE A 45 3.97 -0.20 0.77
CA ILE A 45 3.57 0.95 1.58
C ILE A 45 4.56 2.11 1.40
N GLU A 46 5.86 1.82 1.35
CA GLU A 46 6.88 2.85 1.08
C GLU A 46 6.68 3.48 -0.29
N GLN A 47 6.38 2.68 -1.29
CA GLN A 47 6.10 3.16 -2.64
C GLN A 47 4.87 4.05 -2.66
N ILE A 48 3.80 3.63 -1.98
CA ILE A 48 2.56 4.40 -1.86
C ILE A 48 2.84 5.73 -1.15
N SER A 49 3.63 5.72 -0.09
CA SER A 49 4.02 6.92 0.64
C SER A 49 4.73 7.91 -0.29
N THR A 50 5.64 7.43 -1.11
CA THR A 50 6.36 8.24 -2.10
C THR A 50 5.39 8.83 -3.12
N VAL A 51 4.44 8.03 -3.62
CA VAL A 51 3.42 8.49 -4.58
C VAL A 51 2.54 9.56 -3.94
N VAL A 52 2.14 9.37 -2.68
CA VAL A 52 1.33 10.35 -1.94
C VAL A 52 2.08 11.68 -1.81
N GLN A 53 3.36 11.63 -1.47
CA GLN A 53 4.19 12.84 -1.38
C GLN A 53 4.30 13.54 -2.73
N ASN A 54 4.53 12.79 -3.79
CA ASN A 54 4.60 13.32 -5.15
C ASN A 54 3.26 13.92 -5.58
N ASN A 55 2.16 13.26 -5.23
CA ASN A 55 0.82 13.76 -5.55
C ASN A 55 0.53 15.06 -4.81
N SER A 56 0.95 15.16 -3.55
CA SER A 56 0.79 16.38 -2.76
C SER A 56 1.57 17.54 -3.39
N ALA A 57 2.82 17.28 -3.80
CA ALA A 57 3.65 18.28 -4.47
C ALA A 57 3.03 18.72 -5.79
N THR A 58 2.50 17.77 -6.57
CA THR A 58 1.82 18.04 -7.84
C THR A 58 0.57 18.87 -7.61
N ALA A 59 -0.19 18.55 -6.56
CA ALA A 59 -1.41 19.31 -6.21
C ALA A 59 -1.07 20.74 -5.84
N GLU A 60 -0.01 20.96 -5.06
CA GLU A 60 0.45 22.31 -4.71
C GLU A 60 0.87 23.09 -5.95
N GLU A 61 1.62 22.43 -6.83
CA GLU A 61 2.07 23.02 -8.09
C GLU A 61 0.89 23.37 -8.99
N THR A 62 -0.09 22.49 -9.09
CA THR A 62 -1.31 22.69 -9.86
C THR A 62 -2.11 23.89 -9.30
N SER A 63 -2.20 23.96 -7.99
CA SER A 63 -2.89 25.05 -7.30
C SER A 63 -2.21 26.39 -7.58
N ALA A 64 -0.88 26.43 -7.49
CA ALA A 64 -0.08 27.64 -7.79
C ALA A 64 -0.25 28.06 -9.26
N THR A 65 -0.22 27.08 -10.17
CA THR A 65 -0.40 27.33 -11.61
C THR A 65 -1.81 27.89 -11.88
N SER A 66 -2.82 27.35 -11.20
CA SER A 66 -4.21 27.81 -11.34
C SER A 66 -4.37 29.24 -10.86
N GLU A 67 -3.72 29.61 -9.75
CA GLU A 67 -3.73 30.98 -9.24
C GLU A 67 -3.06 31.92 -10.24
N GLU A 68 -1.93 31.48 -10.79
CA GLU A 68 -1.20 32.27 -11.80
C GLU A 68 -2.04 32.48 -13.05
N LEU A 69 -2.69 31.41 -13.53
CA LEU A 69 -3.58 31.49 -14.69
C LEU A 69 -4.76 32.43 -14.43
N SER A 70 -5.31 32.39 -13.24
CA SER A 70 -6.40 33.24 -12.83
C SER A 70 -5.96 34.72 -12.84
N ALA A 71 -4.77 35.00 -12.33
CA ALA A 71 -4.18 36.32 -12.33
C ALA A 71 -3.94 36.82 -13.76
N GLN A 72 -3.42 35.94 -14.63
CA GLN A 72 -3.20 36.28 -16.04
C GLN A 72 -4.51 36.54 -16.76
N ALA A 73 -5.54 35.76 -16.47
CA ALA A 73 -6.88 35.99 -17.06
C ALA A 73 -7.44 37.34 -16.65
N THR A 74 -7.26 37.73 -15.38
CA THR A 74 -7.68 39.03 -14.88
C THR A 74 -6.94 40.15 -15.61
N ASN A 75 -5.62 39.97 -15.76
CA ASN A 75 -4.78 40.95 -16.49
C ASN A 75 -5.23 41.09 -17.94
N MET A 76 -5.55 39.99 -18.60
CA MET A 76 -6.03 40.02 -19.98
C MET A 76 -7.37 40.70 -20.10
N ASN A 77 -8.27 40.49 -19.15
CA ASN A 77 -9.55 41.19 -19.12
C ASN A 77 -9.36 42.68 -18.98
N GLU A 78 -8.45 43.11 -18.10
CA GLU A 78 -8.13 44.53 -17.92
C GLU A 78 -7.58 45.14 -19.19
N LEU A 79 -6.68 44.42 -19.86
CA LEU A 79 -6.10 44.88 -21.13
C LEU A 79 -7.17 44.96 -22.21
N THR A 80 -8.07 44.01 -22.28
CA THR A 80 -9.16 43.99 -23.24
C THR A 80 -10.10 45.15 -22.99
N ASP A 81 -10.44 45.43 -21.74
CA ASP A 81 -11.30 46.54 -21.37
C ASP A 81 -10.65 47.91 -21.73
N ALA A 82 -9.36 48.06 -21.45
CA ALA A 82 -8.60 49.24 -21.79
C ALA A 82 -8.57 49.46 -23.31
N PHE A 83 -8.38 48.41 -24.05
CA PHE A 83 -8.35 48.42 -25.51
C PHE A 83 -9.74 48.78 -26.07
N ARG A 84 -10.78 48.23 -25.48
CA ARG A 84 -12.17 48.52 -25.89
C ARG A 84 -12.52 49.99 -25.66
N LEU A 85 -12.16 50.54 -24.51
CA LEU A 85 -12.39 51.94 -24.20
C LEU A 85 -11.66 52.88 -25.17
N ARG A 86 -10.45 52.49 -25.58
CA ARG A 86 -9.69 53.23 -26.58
C ARG A 86 -10.40 53.20 -27.94
N SER A 87 -10.93 52.04 -28.29
CA SER A 87 -11.64 51.86 -29.57
C SER A 87 -12.92 52.68 -29.64
N GLU A 88 -13.59 52.86 -28.51
CA GLU A 88 -14.85 53.60 -28.43
C GLU A 88 -14.62 55.11 -28.53
N LYS A 89 -13.42 55.55 -28.20
CA LYS A 89 -13.04 56.95 -28.34
C LYS A 89 -12.58 57.26 -29.75
#